data_323e0e262fae3d220a49b8c333fb27cb
#
_entry.id   323e0e262fae3d220a49b8c333fb27cb
#
_cell.length_a   1.000
_cell.length_b   1.000
_cell.length_c   1.000
_cell.angle_alpha   90.00
_cell.angle_beta   90.00
_cell.angle_gamma   90.00
#
_symmetry.space_group_name_H-M   'P 1'
#
loop_
_entity.id
_entity.type
_entity.pdbx_description
1 polymer ?
#
loop_
_entity_poly.entity_id
_entity_poly.type
_entity_poly.pdbx_seq_one_letter_code
_entity_poly.pdbx_strand_id
1 'polypeptide(L)'
;MFGMTVLDLALILGLLSYLIYGLRNGFLVTLGGIAGFAAGAVAAFFAVPLVSGFVNDSGWRLTAIVAAAVVLMALGHGLGTMIGRKIRGAVRIKPLRTADRLVGGAVNVVVSALVMSMLAFSVSSLGVPFVSQQLADSKVIRYIDGLTPVPLKATMAQLRSTVIGNGIPTLIAGLDQGTQVAVPNASTDTPALNRAAESVLKIAGTAYQCGQNQTGTGFVVSPGRVVTNAHVVAGVSQPVVEIPDGGAMPGRVVYFDTTHDLA
;
A
#
# COMPACT_ATOMS: atom_id res chain seq x y z
N MET A 1 -11.67 31.26 1.96
CA MET A 1 -12.38 30.09 2.52
C MET A 1 -11.43 28.92 2.50
N PHE A 2 -11.38 28.20 3.56
CA PHE A 2 -10.39 27.19 3.95
C PHE A 2 -10.12 26.14 2.90
N GLY A 3 -9.17 26.26 2.00
CA GLY A 3 -8.81 25.31 0.93
C GLY A 3 -8.67 23.83 1.38
N MET A 4 -9.72 23.30 1.98
CA MET A 4 -9.91 21.90 2.35
C MET A 4 -10.85 21.25 1.35
N THR A 5 -10.46 20.08 0.86
CA THR A 5 -11.30 19.30 -0.05
C THR A 5 -12.38 18.54 0.71
N VAL A 6 -13.44 18.12 0.00
CA VAL A 6 -14.46 17.22 0.58
C VAL A 6 -13.81 15.93 1.10
N LEU A 7 -12.75 15.50 0.43
CA LEU A 7 -11.94 14.36 0.84
C LEU A 7 -11.26 14.60 2.20
N ASP A 8 -10.69 15.80 2.43
CA ASP A 8 -10.09 16.15 3.73
C ASP A 8 -11.10 16.02 4.87
N LEU A 9 -12.33 16.50 4.67
CA LEU A 9 -13.38 16.39 5.66
C LEU A 9 -13.72 14.92 5.97
N ALA A 10 -13.86 14.10 4.94
CA ALA A 10 -14.12 12.67 5.11
C ALA A 10 -13.00 11.95 5.84
N LEU A 11 -11.72 12.27 5.51
CA LEU A 11 -10.55 11.70 6.17
C LEU A 11 -10.48 12.13 7.65
N ILE A 12 -10.73 13.39 7.96
CA ILE A 12 -10.75 13.89 9.35
C ILE A 12 -11.85 13.20 10.15
N LEU A 13 -13.06 13.08 9.61
CA LEU A 13 -14.16 12.37 10.26
C LEU A 13 -13.82 10.90 10.48
N GLY A 14 -13.17 10.26 9.52
CA GLY A 14 -12.66 8.90 9.66
C GLY A 14 -11.63 8.78 10.78
N LEU A 15 -10.61 9.64 10.80
CA LEU A 15 -9.58 9.65 11.84
C LEU A 15 -10.16 9.91 13.23
N LEU A 16 -11.11 10.84 13.36
CA LEU A 16 -11.83 11.11 14.63
C LEU A 16 -12.64 9.90 15.08
N SER A 17 -13.32 9.23 14.16
CA SER A 17 -14.07 8.00 14.45
C SER A 17 -13.15 6.89 14.98
N TYR A 18 -11.99 6.70 14.35
CA TYR A 18 -10.99 5.72 14.80
C TYR A 18 -10.32 6.13 16.12
N LEU A 19 -10.11 7.43 16.36
CA LEU A 19 -9.66 7.94 17.66
C LEU A 19 -10.65 7.56 18.76
N ILE A 20 -11.93 7.89 18.55
CA ILE A 20 -12.98 7.57 19.53
C ILE A 20 -13.10 6.06 19.74
N TYR A 21 -13.02 5.28 18.69
CA TYR A 21 -13.02 3.82 18.77
C TYR A 21 -11.85 3.31 19.61
N GLY A 22 -10.63 3.81 19.37
CA GLY A 22 -9.44 3.42 20.12
C GLY A 22 -9.49 3.83 21.60
N LEU A 23 -9.97 5.04 21.90
CA LEU A 23 -10.17 5.52 23.28
C LEU A 23 -11.21 4.68 24.03
N ARG A 24 -12.26 4.20 23.35
CA ARG A 24 -13.30 3.35 23.97
C ARG A 24 -12.82 1.91 24.18
N ASN A 25 -12.19 1.32 23.19
CA ASN A 25 -11.79 -0.09 23.19
C ASN A 25 -10.42 -0.32 23.84
N GLY A 26 -9.51 0.66 23.81
CA GLY A 26 -8.17 0.58 24.39
C GLY A 26 -7.17 -0.15 23.48
N PHE A 27 -5.90 -0.08 23.88
CA PHE A 27 -4.76 -0.61 23.13
C PHE A 27 -4.81 -2.13 22.96
N LEU A 28 -5.14 -2.87 24.02
CA LEU A 28 -5.16 -4.34 23.96
C LEU A 28 -6.18 -4.87 22.96
N VAL A 29 -7.34 -4.23 22.85
CA VAL A 29 -8.38 -4.61 21.87
C VAL A 29 -7.95 -4.23 20.47
N THR A 30 -7.37 -3.04 20.30
CA THR A 30 -6.85 -2.57 19.02
C THR A 30 -5.74 -3.49 18.52
N LEU A 31 -4.76 -3.79 19.36
CA LEU A 31 -3.65 -4.69 19.01
C LEU A 31 -4.17 -6.09 18.64
N GLY A 32 -5.11 -6.62 19.43
CA GLY A 32 -5.78 -7.89 19.11
C GLY A 32 -6.46 -7.86 17.75
N GLY A 33 -7.19 -6.77 17.44
CA GLY A 33 -7.84 -6.58 16.14
C GLY A 33 -6.85 -6.52 14.97
N ILE A 34 -5.77 -5.77 15.12
CA ILE A 34 -4.71 -5.67 14.10
C ILE A 34 -4.02 -7.01 13.88
N ALA A 35 -3.62 -7.68 14.96
CA ALA A 35 -2.99 -9.00 14.88
C ALA A 35 -3.92 -10.05 14.27
N GLY A 36 -5.20 -10.03 14.66
CA GLY A 36 -6.22 -10.91 14.08
C GLY A 36 -6.48 -10.62 12.61
N PHE A 37 -6.54 -9.35 12.21
CA PHE A 37 -6.66 -8.97 10.79
C PHE A 37 -5.47 -9.45 9.97
N ALA A 38 -4.24 -9.28 10.48
CA ALA A 38 -3.03 -9.76 9.83
C ALA A 38 -3.03 -11.30 9.69
N ALA A 39 -3.44 -12.02 10.74
CA ALA A 39 -3.59 -13.47 10.69
C ALA A 39 -4.66 -13.90 9.67
N GLY A 40 -5.78 -13.18 9.60
CA GLY A 40 -6.83 -13.38 8.60
C GLY A 40 -6.33 -13.12 7.17
N ALA A 41 -5.50 -12.09 6.97
CA ALA A 41 -4.90 -11.80 5.67
C ALA A 41 -3.91 -12.91 5.23
N VAL A 42 -3.10 -13.42 6.15
CA VAL A 42 -2.23 -14.58 5.89
C VAL A 42 -3.06 -15.82 5.55
N ALA A 43 -4.12 -16.08 6.31
CA ALA A 43 -5.04 -17.19 6.00
C ALA A 43 -5.71 -17.02 4.62
N ALA A 44 -6.11 -15.79 4.27
CA ALA A 44 -6.67 -15.47 2.96
C ALA A 44 -5.66 -15.76 1.84
N PHE A 45 -4.40 -15.40 2.01
CA PHE A 45 -3.34 -15.68 1.03
C PHE A 45 -3.23 -17.19 0.74
N PHE A 46 -3.26 -18.03 1.76
CA PHE A 46 -3.24 -19.50 1.59
C PHE A 46 -4.57 -20.08 1.09
N ALA A 47 -5.69 -19.37 1.28
CA ALA A 47 -6.99 -19.80 0.79
C ALA A 47 -7.19 -19.55 -0.70
N VAL A 48 -6.47 -18.60 -1.31
CA VAL A 48 -6.60 -18.25 -2.74
C VAL A 48 -6.47 -19.46 -3.66
N PRO A 49 -5.41 -20.29 -3.60
CA PRO A 49 -5.28 -21.45 -4.47
C PRO A 49 -6.37 -22.50 -4.21
N LEU A 50 -6.84 -22.65 -2.98
CA LEU A 50 -7.93 -23.56 -2.64
C LEU A 50 -9.24 -23.09 -3.28
N VAL A 51 -9.62 -21.83 -3.09
CA VAL A 51 -10.85 -21.25 -3.65
C VAL A 51 -10.82 -21.29 -5.18
N SER A 52 -9.67 -20.97 -5.79
CA SER A 52 -9.53 -21.02 -7.25
C SER A 52 -9.68 -22.43 -7.83
N GLY A 53 -9.35 -23.47 -7.06
CA GLY A 53 -9.52 -24.87 -7.45
C GLY A 53 -10.97 -25.37 -7.35
N PHE A 54 -11.78 -24.75 -6.47
CA PHE A 54 -13.21 -25.12 -6.34
C PHE A 54 -14.13 -24.38 -7.30
N VAL A 55 -13.74 -23.17 -7.76
CA VAL A 55 -14.56 -22.35 -8.65
C VAL A 55 -14.03 -22.44 -10.08
N ASN A 56 -14.64 -23.30 -10.88
CA ASN A 56 -14.24 -23.53 -12.27
C ASN A 56 -14.71 -22.43 -13.23
N ASP A 57 -15.76 -21.68 -12.88
CA ASP A 57 -16.28 -20.58 -13.67
C ASP A 57 -15.41 -19.33 -13.50
N SER A 58 -14.79 -18.88 -14.59
CA SER A 58 -13.92 -17.70 -14.60
C SER A 58 -14.64 -16.40 -14.19
N GLY A 59 -15.93 -16.26 -14.49
CA GLY A 59 -16.72 -15.08 -14.15
C GLY A 59 -16.93 -14.89 -12.65
N TRP A 60 -17.10 -15.98 -11.90
CA TRP A 60 -17.35 -15.94 -10.47
C TRP A 60 -16.09 -16.14 -9.61
N ARG A 61 -14.99 -16.61 -10.20
CA ARG A 61 -13.75 -16.92 -9.51
C ARG A 61 -13.19 -15.72 -8.73
N LEU A 62 -13.08 -14.57 -9.38
CA LEU A 62 -12.59 -13.35 -8.73
C LEU A 62 -13.47 -12.95 -7.55
N THR A 63 -14.79 -12.94 -7.76
CA THR A 63 -15.76 -12.61 -6.70
C THR A 63 -15.64 -13.55 -5.52
N ALA A 64 -15.51 -14.86 -5.75
CA ALA A 64 -15.35 -15.86 -4.71
C ALA A 64 -14.05 -15.68 -3.92
N ILE A 65 -12.92 -15.41 -4.59
CA ILE A 65 -11.63 -15.15 -3.94
C ILE A 65 -11.70 -13.89 -3.07
N VAL A 66 -12.23 -12.79 -3.61
CA VAL A 66 -12.36 -11.54 -2.86
C VAL A 66 -13.30 -11.72 -1.68
N ALA A 67 -14.44 -12.39 -1.85
CA ALA A 67 -15.36 -12.67 -0.77
C ALA A 67 -14.72 -13.52 0.33
N ALA A 68 -14.02 -14.59 -0.04
CA ALA A 68 -13.29 -15.44 0.92
C ALA A 68 -12.23 -14.66 1.69
N ALA A 69 -11.46 -13.81 1.00
CA ALA A 69 -10.45 -12.97 1.64
C ALA A 69 -11.08 -11.99 2.64
N VAL A 70 -12.15 -11.30 2.26
CA VAL A 70 -12.86 -10.37 3.15
C VAL A 70 -13.42 -11.10 4.37
N VAL A 71 -14.04 -12.27 4.17
CA VAL A 71 -14.57 -13.08 5.29
C VAL A 71 -13.46 -13.51 6.24
N LEU A 72 -12.34 -14.03 5.73
CA LEU A 72 -11.23 -14.48 6.57
C LEU A 72 -10.59 -13.32 7.35
N MET A 73 -10.40 -12.17 6.72
CA MET A 73 -9.89 -10.97 7.40
C MET A 73 -10.87 -10.47 8.47
N ALA A 74 -12.17 -10.46 8.19
CA ALA A 74 -13.21 -10.07 9.13
C ALA A 74 -13.30 -11.04 10.33
N LEU A 75 -13.24 -12.34 10.09
CA LEU A 75 -13.20 -13.35 11.13
C LEU A 75 -11.96 -13.24 12.00
N GLY A 76 -10.78 -13.09 11.36
CA GLY A 76 -9.53 -12.87 12.08
C GLY A 76 -9.58 -11.63 12.95
N HIS A 77 -10.04 -10.49 12.42
CA HIS A 77 -10.23 -9.27 13.19
C HIS A 77 -11.19 -9.46 14.37
N GLY A 78 -12.34 -10.10 14.12
CA GLY A 78 -13.33 -10.39 15.16
C GLY A 78 -12.78 -11.25 16.30
N LEU A 79 -12.11 -12.34 15.97
CA LEU A 79 -11.44 -13.21 16.95
C LEU A 79 -10.35 -12.47 17.73
N GLY A 80 -9.52 -11.71 17.03
CA GLY A 80 -8.46 -10.92 17.65
C GLY A 80 -9.01 -9.86 18.63
N THR A 81 -10.07 -9.14 18.26
CA THR A 81 -10.73 -8.18 19.16
C THR A 81 -11.40 -8.87 20.34
N MET A 82 -11.95 -10.06 20.16
CA MET A 82 -12.53 -10.86 21.24
C MET A 82 -11.47 -11.27 22.26
N ILE A 83 -10.31 -11.74 21.81
CA ILE A 83 -9.16 -12.08 22.66
C ILE A 83 -8.68 -10.81 23.38
N GLY A 84 -8.48 -9.72 22.67
CA GLY A 84 -8.07 -8.43 23.25
C GLY A 84 -9.02 -7.94 24.33
N ARG A 85 -10.34 -8.10 24.16
CA ARG A 85 -11.35 -7.78 25.19
C ARG A 85 -11.23 -8.64 26.44
N LYS A 86 -11.00 -9.94 26.27
CA LYS A 86 -10.79 -10.85 27.42
C LYS A 86 -9.54 -10.45 28.22
N ILE A 87 -8.42 -10.19 27.53
CA ILE A 87 -7.17 -9.75 28.17
C ILE A 87 -7.37 -8.43 28.90
N ARG A 88 -8.01 -7.45 28.25
CA ARG A 88 -8.32 -6.14 28.85
C ARG A 88 -9.21 -6.27 30.10
N GLY A 89 -10.15 -7.22 30.11
CA GLY A 89 -11.00 -7.50 31.25
C GLY A 89 -10.21 -7.94 32.50
N ALA A 90 -9.04 -8.56 32.32
CA ALA A 90 -8.14 -8.95 33.39
C ALA A 90 -7.37 -7.75 34.00
N VAL A 91 -7.26 -6.63 33.32
CA VAL A 91 -6.58 -5.41 33.78
C VAL A 91 -7.48 -4.67 34.77
N ARG A 92 -7.21 -4.82 36.09
CA ARG A 92 -8.02 -4.24 37.18
C ARG A 92 -7.53 -2.86 37.68
N ILE A 93 -6.29 -2.49 37.36
CA ILE A 93 -5.63 -1.28 37.87
C ILE A 93 -6.11 -0.06 37.06
N LYS A 94 -6.73 0.93 37.76
CA LYS A 94 -7.31 2.14 37.11
C LYS A 94 -6.33 2.94 36.25
N PRO A 95 -5.09 3.29 36.69
CA PRO A 95 -4.16 4.06 35.86
C PRO A 95 -3.74 3.31 34.59
N LEU A 96 -3.58 1.96 34.69
CA LEU A 96 -3.23 1.14 33.55
C LEU A 96 -4.36 1.11 32.49
N ARG A 97 -5.62 1.13 32.96
CA ARG A 97 -6.79 1.20 32.07
C ARG A 97 -6.90 2.56 31.36
N THR A 98 -6.49 3.64 32.01
CA THR A 98 -6.45 4.97 31.37
C THR A 98 -5.33 5.04 30.34
N ALA A 99 -4.14 4.55 30.67
CA ALA A 99 -3.03 4.45 29.72
C ALA A 99 -3.39 3.57 28.51
N ASP A 100 -4.04 2.40 28.73
CA ASP A 100 -4.54 1.52 27.67
C ASP A 100 -5.48 2.25 26.69
N ARG A 101 -6.36 3.11 27.22
CA ARG A 101 -7.28 3.91 26.37
C ARG A 101 -6.54 4.95 25.54
N LEU A 102 -5.64 5.73 26.15
CA LEU A 102 -4.90 6.78 25.46
C LEU A 102 -4.00 6.20 24.38
N VAL A 103 -3.24 5.15 24.71
CA VAL A 103 -2.38 4.45 23.75
C VAL A 103 -3.23 3.82 22.64
N GLY A 104 -4.38 3.22 22.99
CA GLY A 104 -5.30 2.67 22.00
C GLY A 104 -5.83 3.71 21.01
N GLY A 105 -6.17 4.91 21.50
CA GLY A 105 -6.55 6.04 20.66
C GLY A 105 -5.44 6.46 19.70
N ALA A 106 -4.23 6.67 20.22
CA ALA A 106 -3.07 7.06 19.43
C ALA A 106 -2.71 6.01 18.36
N VAL A 107 -2.65 4.72 18.73
CA VAL A 107 -2.35 3.64 17.79
C VAL A 107 -3.41 3.52 16.71
N ASN A 108 -4.71 3.63 17.06
CA ASN A 108 -5.77 3.61 16.03
C ASN A 108 -5.64 4.76 15.03
N VAL A 109 -5.34 5.98 15.49
CA VAL A 109 -5.12 7.12 14.58
C VAL A 109 -3.95 6.87 13.66
N VAL A 110 -2.81 6.41 14.19
CA VAL A 110 -1.61 6.13 13.37
C VAL A 110 -1.90 5.04 12.34
N VAL A 111 -2.46 3.92 12.76
CA VAL A 111 -2.76 2.80 11.85
C VAL A 111 -3.79 3.21 10.80
N SER A 112 -4.85 3.93 11.19
CA SER A 112 -5.86 4.43 10.24
C SER A 112 -5.26 5.42 9.25
N ALA A 113 -4.39 6.33 9.71
CA ALA A 113 -3.70 7.28 8.84
C ALA A 113 -2.83 6.56 7.80
N LEU A 114 -2.07 5.53 8.23
CA LEU A 114 -1.23 4.73 7.33
C LEU A 114 -2.08 3.94 6.31
N VAL A 115 -3.18 3.34 6.75
CA VAL A 115 -4.11 2.62 5.85
C VAL A 115 -4.74 3.58 4.84
N MET A 116 -5.20 4.76 5.30
CA MET A 116 -5.76 5.79 4.42
C MET A 116 -4.73 6.28 3.39
N SER A 117 -3.48 6.50 3.80
CA SER A 117 -2.39 6.87 2.90
C SER A 117 -2.11 5.76 1.88
N MET A 118 -2.05 4.51 2.30
CA MET A 118 -1.84 3.37 1.40
C MET A 118 -2.98 3.21 0.38
N LEU A 119 -4.24 3.37 0.83
CA LEU A 119 -5.41 3.33 -0.06
C LEU A 119 -5.40 4.51 -1.03
N ALA A 120 -5.12 5.72 -0.54
CA ALA A 120 -5.00 6.91 -1.37
C ALA A 120 -3.98 6.73 -2.49
N PHE A 121 -2.80 6.21 -2.15
CA PHE A 121 -1.76 5.91 -3.11
C PHE A 121 -2.19 4.83 -4.12
N SER A 122 -2.85 3.76 -3.65
CA SER A 122 -3.34 2.69 -4.52
C SER A 122 -4.42 3.18 -5.49
N VAL A 123 -5.36 4.01 -5.01
CA VAL A 123 -6.43 4.57 -5.86
C VAL A 123 -5.87 5.60 -6.84
N SER A 124 -4.88 6.40 -6.43
CA SER A 124 -4.20 7.34 -7.33
C SER A 124 -3.50 6.62 -8.51
N SER A 125 -3.02 5.39 -8.30
CA SER A 125 -2.38 4.59 -9.35
C SER A 125 -3.35 4.04 -10.41
N LEU A 126 -4.67 4.12 -10.16
CA LEU A 126 -5.69 3.71 -11.14
C LEU A 126 -5.85 4.70 -12.31
N GLY A 127 -5.18 5.85 -12.26
CA GLY A 127 -5.17 6.81 -13.37
C GLY A 127 -6.49 7.55 -13.59
N VAL A 128 -7.39 7.58 -12.60
CA VAL A 128 -8.65 8.33 -12.68
C VAL A 128 -8.36 9.82 -12.36
N PRO A 129 -8.40 10.74 -13.35
CA PRO A 129 -7.90 12.11 -13.16
C PRO A 129 -8.57 12.86 -12.01
N PHE A 130 -9.89 12.74 -11.89
CA PHE A 130 -10.67 13.41 -10.83
C PHE A 130 -10.23 12.96 -9.43
N VAL A 131 -10.02 11.66 -9.23
CA VAL A 131 -9.64 11.10 -7.93
C VAL A 131 -8.20 11.45 -7.60
N SER A 132 -7.30 11.34 -8.56
CA SER A 132 -5.88 11.70 -8.40
C SER A 132 -5.72 13.17 -8.02
N GLN A 133 -6.48 14.06 -8.63
CA GLN A 133 -6.50 15.49 -8.31
C GLN A 133 -6.98 15.75 -6.88
N GLN A 134 -8.11 15.16 -6.47
CA GLN A 134 -8.63 15.29 -5.10
C GLN A 134 -7.64 14.80 -4.04
N LEU A 135 -6.93 13.69 -4.33
CA LEU A 135 -5.90 13.14 -3.45
C LEU A 135 -4.67 14.05 -3.36
N ALA A 136 -4.23 14.62 -4.47
CA ALA A 136 -3.09 15.53 -4.52
C ALA A 136 -3.37 16.86 -3.80
N ASP A 137 -4.60 17.38 -3.92
CA ASP A 137 -5.02 18.60 -3.26
C ASP A 137 -5.29 18.42 -1.76
N SER A 138 -5.41 17.17 -1.30
CA SER A 138 -5.68 16.85 0.11
C SER A 138 -4.52 17.26 1.01
N LYS A 139 -4.81 18.16 1.95
CA LYS A 139 -3.87 18.60 2.97
C LYS A 139 -3.63 17.51 4.01
N VAL A 140 -4.64 16.73 4.32
CA VAL A 140 -4.58 15.63 5.30
C VAL A 140 -3.61 14.55 4.81
N ILE A 141 -3.73 14.13 3.54
CA ILE A 141 -2.84 13.09 2.97
C ILE A 141 -1.40 13.60 2.91
N ARG A 142 -1.17 14.84 2.46
CA ARG A 142 0.18 15.43 2.46
C ARG A 142 0.79 15.52 3.85
N TYR A 143 -0.02 15.86 4.86
CA TYR A 143 0.44 15.91 6.25
C TYR A 143 0.80 14.51 6.78
N ILE A 144 -0.04 13.51 6.53
CA ILE A 144 0.23 12.11 6.89
C ILE A 144 1.50 11.63 6.19
N ASP A 145 1.64 11.90 4.89
CA ASP A 145 2.82 11.51 4.13
C ASP A 145 4.10 12.17 4.68
N GLY A 146 4.03 13.47 4.99
CA GLY A 146 5.16 14.21 5.59
C GLY A 146 5.58 13.68 6.97
N LEU A 147 4.63 13.18 7.76
CA LEU A 147 4.90 12.58 9.07
C LEU A 147 5.36 11.11 8.98
N THR A 148 5.11 10.43 7.85
CA THR A 148 5.46 9.02 7.69
C THR A 148 6.97 8.87 7.49
N PRO A 149 7.67 8.14 8.39
CA PRO A 149 9.10 7.92 8.27
C PRO A 149 9.49 7.20 6.97
N VAL A 150 10.63 7.57 6.40
CA VAL A 150 11.13 7.02 5.14
C VAL A 150 11.23 5.49 5.13
N PRO A 151 11.75 4.81 6.20
CA PRO A 151 11.80 3.37 6.24
C PRO A 151 10.41 2.72 6.15
N LEU A 152 9.40 3.36 6.73
CA LEU A 152 8.03 2.86 6.69
C LEU A 152 7.42 2.99 5.30
N LYS A 153 7.68 4.08 4.57
CA LYS A 153 7.29 4.23 3.16
C LYS A 153 7.90 3.13 2.29
N ALA A 154 9.17 2.83 2.49
CA ALA A 154 9.85 1.75 1.78
C ALA A 154 9.24 0.38 2.08
N THR A 155 8.95 0.08 3.35
CA THR A 155 8.27 -1.18 3.74
C THR A 155 6.87 -1.29 3.13
N MET A 156 6.11 -0.19 3.10
CA MET A 156 4.78 -0.17 2.47
C MET A 156 4.87 -0.40 0.95
N ALA A 157 5.86 0.19 0.28
CA ALA A 157 6.11 -0.04 -1.14
C ALA A 157 6.47 -1.51 -1.40
N GLN A 158 7.31 -2.10 -0.55
CA GLN A 158 7.69 -3.51 -0.63
C GLN A 158 6.49 -4.45 -0.41
N LEU A 159 5.67 -4.19 0.60
CA LEU A 159 4.43 -4.97 0.81
C LEU A 159 3.52 -4.89 -0.40
N ARG A 160 3.36 -3.71 -0.97
CA ARG A 160 2.56 -3.50 -2.17
C ARG A 160 3.13 -4.28 -3.36
N SER A 161 4.43 -4.21 -3.63
CA SER A 161 5.08 -4.93 -4.74
C SER A 161 4.93 -6.45 -4.58
N THR A 162 5.04 -6.96 -3.36
CA THR A 162 4.84 -8.38 -3.06
C THR A 162 3.39 -8.82 -3.32
N VAL A 163 2.42 -8.02 -2.89
CA VAL A 163 0.99 -8.32 -3.10
C VAL A 163 0.62 -8.23 -4.58
N ILE A 164 1.09 -7.19 -5.28
CA ILE A 164 0.79 -6.99 -6.70
C ILE A 164 1.58 -7.99 -7.55
N GLY A 165 2.87 -8.22 -7.26
CA GLY A 165 3.74 -9.10 -8.04
C GLY A 165 3.35 -10.58 -7.95
N ASN A 166 2.93 -11.05 -6.79
CA ASN A 166 2.67 -12.47 -6.54
C ASN A 166 1.19 -12.86 -6.51
N GLY A 167 0.27 -11.90 -6.33
CA GLY A 167 -1.14 -12.21 -6.10
C GLY A 167 -2.11 -11.70 -7.18
N ILE A 168 -1.88 -10.52 -7.74
CA ILE A 168 -2.84 -9.87 -8.64
C ILE A 168 -2.70 -10.27 -10.11
N PRO A 169 -1.52 -10.58 -10.67
CA PRO A 169 -1.41 -10.94 -12.10
C PRO A 169 -2.29 -12.09 -12.51
N THR A 170 -2.45 -13.09 -11.65
CA THR A 170 -3.33 -14.25 -11.89
C THR A 170 -4.82 -13.92 -11.80
N LEU A 171 -5.17 -12.87 -11.06
CA LEU A 171 -6.56 -12.42 -10.89
C LEU A 171 -6.97 -11.49 -12.04
N ILE A 172 -6.08 -10.61 -12.50
CA ILE A 172 -6.33 -9.66 -13.58
C ILE A 172 -6.24 -10.33 -14.95
N ALA A 173 -5.37 -11.32 -15.13
CA ALA A 173 -5.30 -12.10 -16.37
C ALA A 173 -6.63 -12.77 -16.76
N GLY A 174 -7.54 -12.97 -15.79
CA GLY A 174 -8.90 -13.43 -16.05
C GLY A 174 -9.89 -12.34 -16.50
N LEU A 175 -9.54 -11.06 -16.33
CA LEU A 175 -10.38 -9.92 -16.71
C LEU A 175 -9.95 -9.27 -18.03
N ASP A 176 -8.71 -9.48 -18.44
CA ASP A 176 -8.16 -8.96 -19.69
C ASP A 176 -8.49 -9.93 -20.84
N GLN A 177 -9.75 -9.85 -21.33
CA GLN A 177 -10.16 -10.41 -22.61
C GLN A 177 -9.80 -9.46 -23.78
N GLY A 178 -8.92 -8.49 -23.55
CA GLY A 178 -8.28 -7.73 -24.61
C GLY A 178 -7.44 -8.68 -25.48
N THR A 179 -7.51 -8.50 -26.79
CA THR A 179 -6.75 -9.25 -27.78
C THR A 179 -5.29 -9.39 -27.30
N GLN A 180 -4.91 -10.57 -26.87
CA GLN A 180 -3.52 -10.85 -26.49
C GLN A 180 -2.66 -10.57 -27.73
N VAL A 181 -1.93 -9.48 -27.68
CA VAL A 181 -0.87 -9.24 -28.66
C VAL A 181 0.14 -10.37 -28.46
N ALA A 182 0.32 -11.18 -29.50
CA ALA A 182 1.26 -12.29 -29.46
C ALA A 182 2.62 -11.78 -28.99
N VAL A 183 3.09 -12.29 -27.86
CA VAL A 183 4.45 -12.00 -27.37
C VAL A 183 5.42 -12.44 -28.47
N PRO A 184 6.31 -11.57 -28.96
CA PRO A 184 7.29 -11.96 -29.96
C PRO A 184 8.05 -13.20 -29.48
N ASN A 185 8.19 -14.22 -30.33
CA ASN A 185 8.96 -15.44 -30.05
C ASN A 185 10.48 -15.17 -30.02
N ALA A 186 10.90 -14.11 -29.34
CA ALA A 186 12.31 -13.87 -29.06
C ALA A 186 12.68 -14.60 -27.77
N SER A 187 13.66 -15.47 -27.85
CA SER A 187 14.26 -16.07 -26.65
C SER A 187 14.92 -14.96 -25.84
N THR A 188 14.21 -14.48 -24.82
CA THR A 188 14.71 -13.47 -23.89
C THR A 188 15.48 -14.07 -22.73
N ASP A 189 15.55 -15.40 -22.65
CA ASP A 189 16.27 -16.12 -21.60
C ASP A 189 17.72 -16.37 -22.02
N THR A 190 18.51 -15.31 -22.02
CA THR A 190 19.96 -15.41 -22.20
C THR A 190 20.68 -14.94 -20.94
N PRO A 191 21.84 -15.53 -20.58
CA PRO A 191 22.61 -15.10 -19.40
C PRO A 191 23.02 -13.63 -19.42
N ALA A 192 23.13 -13.03 -20.59
CA ALA A 192 23.42 -11.60 -20.75
C ALA A 192 22.22 -10.73 -20.41
N LEU A 193 21.02 -11.09 -20.88
CA LEU A 193 19.79 -10.38 -20.57
C LEU A 193 19.38 -10.54 -19.12
N ASN A 194 19.56 -11.70 -18.54
CA ASN A 194 19.27 -11.92 -17.12
C ASN A 194 20.16 -11.03 -16.23
N ARG A 195 21.46 -10.95 -16.53
CA ARG A 195 22.37 -10.03 -15.83
C ARG A 195 22.00 -8.55 -16.04
N ALA A 196 21.56 -8.17 -17.23
CA ALA A 196 21.10 -6.81 -17.48
C ALA A 196 19.82 -6.51 -16.71
N ALA A 197 18.89 -7.45 -16.61
CA ALA A 197 17.65 -7.32 -15.85
C ALA A 197 17.89 -7.08 -14.35
N GLU A 198 18.93 -7.65 -13.75
CA GLU A 198 19.31 -7.42 -12.36
C GLU A 198 19.67 -5.96 -12.06
N SER A 199 20.12 -5.21 -13.07
CA SER A 199 20.43 -3.78 -12.93
C SER A 199 19.24 -2.86 -13.20
N VAL A 200 18.10 -3.38 -13.65
CA VAL A 200 16.88 -2.61 -13.92
C VAL A 200 16.02 -2.55 -12.67
N LEU A 201 15.66 -1.34 -12.27
CA LEU A 201 14.91 -1.06 -11.06
C LEU A 201 13.61 -0.38 -11.41
N LYS A 202 12.58 -0.60 -10.60
CA LYS A 202 11.34 0.16 -10.69
C LYS A 202 11.42 1.38 -9.79
N ILE A 203 11.02 2.53 -10.30
CA ILE A 203 10.97 3.79 -9.56
C ILE A 203 9.51 4.21 -9.44
N ALA A 204 9.09 4.54 -8.23
CA ALA A 204 7.74 5.01 -7.96
C ALA A 204 7.78 6.23 -7.04
N GLY A 205 6.82 7.12 -7.21
CA GLY A 205 6.67 8.29 -6.35
C GLY A 205 5.37 9.05 -6.61
N THR A 206 4.99 9.87 -5.64
CA THR A 206 3.83 10.75 -5.75
C THR A 206 4.28 12.17 -6.05
N ALA A 207 3.90 12.67 -7.22
CA ALA A 207 4.10 14.06 -7.61
C ALA A 207 2.89 14.89 -7.11
N TYR A 208 2.96 15.37 -5.86
CA TYR A 208 1.86 16.12 -5.24
C TYR A 208 1.50 17.40 -5.99
N GLN A 209 2.46 18.03 -6.65
CA GLN A 209 2.22 19.26 -7.41
C GLN A 209 1.39 19.00 -8.68
N CYS A 210 1.50 17.80 -9.26
CA CYS A 210 0.80 17.41 -10.48
C CYS A 210 -0.41 16.51 -10.20
N GLY A 211 -0.64 16.12 -8.96
CA GLY A 211 -1.72 15.22 -8.58
C GLY A 211 -1.60 13.81 -9.17
N GLN A 212 -0.39 13.34 -9.43
CA GLN A 212 -0.16 12.08 -10.13
C GLN A 212 0.81 11.18 -9.37
N ASN A 213 0.57 9.90 -9.42
CA ASN A 213 1.58 8.90 -9.14
C ASN A 213 2.36 8.62 -10.41
N GLN A 214 3.66 8.72 -10.28
CA GLN A 214 4.58 8.42 -11.36
C GLN A 214 5.27 7.11 -11.06
N THR A 215 5.35 6.26 -12.09
CA THR A 215 6.12 5.03 -12.05
C THR A 215 6.91 4.92 -13.33
N GLY A 216 8.12 4.44 -13.21
CA GLY A 216 8.99 4.21 -14.35
C GLY A 216 10.09 3.22 -13.98
N THR A 217 11.02 3.06 -14.88
CA THR A 217 12.20 2.23 -14.70
C THR A 217 13.44 3.10 -14.63
N GLY A 218 14.46 2.59 -13.97
CA GLY A 218 15.81 3.12 -13.98
C GLY A 218 16.81 1.98 -13.98
N PHE A 219 18.06 2.28 -14.16
CA PHE A 219 19.12 1.28 -14.11
C PHE A 219 20.31 1.76 -13.27
N VAL A 220 20.96 0.81 -12.64
CA VAL A 220 22.13 1.08 -11.79
C VAL A 220 23.33 1.41 -12.67
N VAL A 221 23.95 2.57 -12.42
CA VAL A 221 25.17 3.00 -13.13
C VAL A 221 26.43 2.91 -12.25
N SER A 222 26.23 2.98 -10.93
CA SER A 222 27.30 2.79 -9.95
C SER A 222 26.68 2.49 -8.58
N PRO A 223 27.46 2.03 -7.58
CA PRO A 223 26.95 1.79 -6.25
C PRO A 223 26.18 3.00 -5.68
N GLY A 224 24.90 2.80 -5.34
CA GLY A 224 24.02 3.83 -4.81
C GLY A 224 23.57 4.90 -5.82
N ARG A 225 23.80 4.70 -7.12
CA ARG A 225 23.34 5.62 -8.17
C ARG A 225 22.55 4.92 -9.25
N VAL A 226 21.40 5.50 -9.54
CA VAL A 226 20.44 5.01 -10.54
C VAL A 226 20.15 6.15 -11.50
N VAL A 227 20.10 5.85 -12.78
CA VAL A 227 19.66 6.77 -13.83
C VAL A 227 18.23 6.41 -14.22
N THR A 228 17.40 7.43 -14.36
CA THR A 228 16.02 7.32 -14.83
C THR A 228 15.65 8.54 -15.68
N ASN A 229 14.46 8.53 -16.23
CA ASN A 229 13.96 9.71 -16.94
C ASN A 229 13.51 10.80 -15.97
N ALA A 230 13.75 12.07 -16.33
CA ALA A 230 13.37 13.19 -15.50
C ALA A 230 11.86 13.24 -15.26
N HIS A 231 11.03 12.93 -16.26
CA HIS A 231 9.58 12.90 -16.10
C HIS A 231 9.09 11.89 -15.08
N VAL A 232 9.83 10.78 -14.84
CA VAL A 232 9.48 9.75 -13.82
C VAL A 232 9.57 10.30 -12.41
N VAL A 233 10.46 11.27 -12.17
CA VAL A 233 10.67 11.86 -10.85
C VAL A 233 10.25 13.33 -10.76
N ALA A 234 9.64 13.86 -11.81
CA ALA A 234 9.17 15.24 -11.86
C ALA A 234 8.10 15.49 -10.78
N GLY A 235 8.32 16.47 -9.91
CA GLY A 235 7.40 16.78 -8.80
C GLY A 235 7.37 15.76 -7.67
N VAL A 236 8.16 14.69 -7.74
CA VAL A 236 8.29 13.69 -6.69
C VAL A 236 9.36 14.15 -5.69
N SER A 237 8.94 14.43 -4.45
CA SER A 237 9.87 14.87 -3.40
C SER A 237 10.76 13.73 -2.88
N GLN A 238 10.25 12.49 -2.92
CA GLN A 238 10.95 11.34 -2.37
C GLN A 238 10.58 10.06 -3.15
N PRO A 239 11.31 9.76 -4.23
CA PRO A 239 11.08 8.55 -5.00
C PRO A 239 11.46 7.31 -4.18
N VAL A 240 10.77 6.21 -4.44
CA VAL A 240 11.07 4.89 -3.91
C VAL A 240 11.61 4.03 -5.05
N VAL A 241 12.75 3.40 -4.82
CA VAL A 241 13.42 2.49 -5.75
C VAL A 241 13.12 1.06 -5.31
N GLU A 242 12.40 0.30 -6.13
CA GLU A 242 12.05 -1.09 -5.90
C GLU A 242 13.02 -2.01 -6.66
N ILE A 243 13.62 -2.97 -5.93
CA ILE A 243 14.60 -3.93 -6.47
C ILE A 243 13.86 -5.21 -6.89
N PRO A 244 14.21 -5.85 -8.03
CA PRO A 244 13.49 -7.01 -8.55
C PRO A 244 13.34 -8.18 -7.56
N ASP A 245 14.33 -8.46 -6.73
CA ASP A 245 14.34 -9.58 -5.79
C ASP A 245 13.80 -9.24 -4.38
N GLY A 246 13.04 -8.16 -4.27
CA GLY A 246 12.33 -7.85 -3.05
C GLY A 246 13.08 -6.93 -2.10
N GLY A 247 13.14 -5.68 -2.43
CA GLY A 247 13.58 -4.60 -1.57
C GLY A 247 13.04 -3.28 -2.10
N ALA A 248 12.76 -2.34 -1.21
CA ALA A 248 12.43 -0.98 -1.57
C ALA A 248 13.29 -0.02 -0.76
N MET A 249 13.93 0.91 -1.43
CA MET A 249 14.80 1.90 -0.82
C MET A 249 14.32 3.32 -1.17
N PRO A 250 14.44 4.28 -0.24
CA PRO A 250 14.19 5.66 -0.55
C PRO A 250 15.29 6.19 -1.47
N GLY A 251 14.88 6.88 -2.53
CA GLY A 251 15.76 7.61 -3.42
C GLY A 251 15.79 9.10 -3.10
N ARG A 252 16.81 9.77 -3.58
CA ARG A 252 16.91 11.23 -3.62
C ARG A 252 17.35 11.66 -5.00
N VAL A 253 16.61 12.56 -5.63
CA VAL A 253 17.00 13.16 -6.90
C VAL A 253 18.21 14.08 -6.66
N VAL A 254 19.34 13.78 -7.30
CA VAL A 254 20.60 14.54 -7.16
C VAL A 254 20.98 15.26 -8.46
N TYR A 255 20.36 14.87 -9.57
CA TYR A 255 20.48 15.50 -10.87
C TYR A 255 19.11 15.50 -11.53
N PHE A 256 18.76 16.54 -12.26
CA PHE A 256 17.49 16.66 -12.95
C PHE A 256 17.63 17.54 -14.19
N ASP A 257 17.48 16.98 -15.37
CA ASP A 257 17.59 17.64 -16.66
C ASP A 257 16.33 17.38 -17.49
N THR A 258 15.52 18.40 -17.65
CA THR A 258 14.29 18.33 -18.43
C THR A 258 14.54 18.37 -19.93
N THR A 259 15.70 18.87 -20.37
CA THR A 259 16.03 18.99 -21.80
C THR A 259 16.39 17.64 -22.39
N HIS A 260 17.14 16.83 -21.65
CA HIS A 260 17.55 15.50 -22.06
C HIS A 260 16.72 14.38 -21.41
N ASP A 261 15.72 14.75 -20.62
CA ASP A 261 14.86 13.82 -19.84
C ASP A 261 15.67 12.85 -18.98
N LEU A 262 16.64 13.35 -18.23
CA LEU A 262 17.53 12.56 -17.37
C LEU A 262 17.44 13.00 -15.90
N ALA A 263 17.43 12.02 -15.03
CA ALA A 263 17.56 12.22 -13.59
C ALA A 263 18.41 11.13 -12.93
#